data_c69d6ebbcd35c317de252d9034dc52fe
#
_entry.id   c69d6ebbcd35c317de252d9034dc52fe
#
_cell.length_a   1.000
_cell.length_b   1.000
_cell.length_c   1.000
_cell.angle_alpha   90.00
_cell.angle_beta   90.00
_cell.angle_gamma   90.00
#
_symmetry.space_group_name_H-M   'P 1'
#
loop_
_entity.id
_entity.type
_entity.pdbx_description
1 polymer ?
#
loop_
_entity_poly.entity_id
_entity_poly.type
_entity_poly.pdbx_seq_one_letter_code
_entity_poly.pdbx_strand_id
1 'polypeptide(L)'
;MAGETSLATLLRSMSPQLNDGEYVFCSLPDRSLLQDCEVLGSFREREGLTVILPRQQAERLGLGFDYVAAWITLNVHSALEAVGLTAAFAGALGKAGISCNGIAGYYHDHLFVGQADAGRAMQVLQQLAAGEEQ
;
A
#
# COMPACT_ATOMS: atom_id res chain seq x y z
N MET A 1 17.94 5.33 14.06
CA MET A 1 18.79 5.59 12.89
C MET A 1 17.92 5.89 11.67
N ALA A 2 18.27 6.93 10.95
CA ALA A 2 17.54 7.27 9.74
C ALA A 2 17.76 6.21 8.65
N GLY A 3 16.78 6.00 7.82
CA GLY A 3 16.94 5.12 6.67
C GLY A 3 17.71 5.77 5.53
N GLU A 4 17.86 5.04 4.45
CA GLU A 4 18.57 5.49 3.26
C GLU A 4 17.80 6.61 2.55
N THR A 5 18.52 7.59 2.03
CA THR A 5 17.92 8.71 1.30
C THR A 5 18.28 8.74 -0.18
N SER A 6 19.31 8.01 -0.62
CA SER A 6 19.68 7.98 -2.04
C SER A 6 18.69 7.17 -2.84
N LEU A 7 18.03 7.79 -3.82
CA LEU A 7 17.01 7.14 -4.63
C LEU A 7 17.56 5.89 -5.35
N ALA A 8 18.72 6.00 -5.96
CA ALA A 8 19.31 4.87 -6.68
C ALA A 8 19.56 3.68 -5.77
N THR A 9 20.09 3.94 -4.57
CA THR A 9 20.33 2.88 -3.56
C THR A 9 19.02 2.29 -3.08
N LEU A 10 18.01 3.13 -2.82
CA LEU A 10 16.69 2.68 -2.38
C LEU A 10 16.05 1.75 -3.41
N LEU A 11 16.07 2.14 -4.68
CA LEU A 11 15.47 1.32 -5.73
C LEU A 11 16.14 -0.03 -5.86
N ARG A 12 17.48 -0.06 -5.81
CA ARG A 12 18.22 -1.32 -5.94
C ARG A 12 18.03 -2.24 -4.74
N SER A 13 17.77 -1.69 -3.56
CA SER A 13 17.60 -2.49 -2.35
C SER A 13 16.12 -2.82 -2.10
N MET A 14 15.21 -2.24 -2.90
CA MET A 14 13.78 -2.46 -2.71
C MET A 14 13.40 -3.88 -3.11
N SER A 15 12.64 -4.54 -2.24
CA SER A 15 12.12 -5.88 -2.51
C SER A 15 10.60 -5.85 -2.31
N PRO A 16 9.82 -5.88 -3.39
CA PRO A 16 8.36 -5.89 -3.26
C PRO A 16 7.88 -7.27 -2.79
N GLN A 17 6.94 -7.26 -1.88
CA GLN A 17 6.35 -8.47 -1.32
C GLN A 17 4.83 -8.36 -1.39
N LEU A 18 4.20 -9.30 -2.10
CA LEU A 18 2.75 -9.39 -2.14
C LEU A 18 2.28 -10.14 -0.90
N ASN A 19 1.48 -9.47 -0.09
CA ASN A 19 0.90 -10.08 1.11
C ASN A 19 -0.36 -10.85 0.73
N ASP A 20 -0.62 -11.96 1.44
CA ASP A 20 -1.80 -12.78 1.19
C ASP A 20 -3.07 -12.02 1.53
N GLY A 21 -4.15 -12.36 0.85
CA GLY A 21 -5.49 -11.88 1.18
C GLY A 21 -5.95 -10.72 0.33
N GLU A 22 -7.18 -10.35 0.58
CA GLU A 22 -7.83 -9.20 -0.06
C GLU A 22 -8.15 -8.18 1.02
N TYR A 23 -8.02 -6.91 0.67
CA TYR A 23 -8.18 -5.81 1.61
C TYR A 23 -9.14 -4.78 1.05
N VAL A 24 -9.84 -4.09 1.95
CA VAL A 24 -10.82 -3.08 1.55
C VAL A 24 -10.65 -1.82 2.40
N PHE A 25 -11.13 -0.72 1.86
CA PHE A 25 -11.15 0.58 2.52
C PHE A 25 -12.59 0.87 2.90
N CYS A 26 -12.83 1.14 4.18
CA CYS A 26 -14.15 1.48 4.69
C CYS A 26 -14.11 2.80 5.43
N SER A 27 -15.23 3.53 5.41
CA SER A 27 -15.37 4.75 6.19
C SER A 27 -16.41 4.51 7.27
N LEU A 28 -16.03 4.78 8.52
CA LEU A 28 -16.86 4.53 9.70
C LEU A 28 -17.08 5.83 10.46
N PRO A 29 -18.22 5.98 11.19
CA PRO A 29 -18.38 7.14 12.07
C PRO A 29 -17.32 7.19 13.15
N ASP A 30 -16.96 6.02 13.72
CA ASP A 30 -15.96 5.90 14.77
C ASP A 30 -15.54 4.43 14.90
N ARG A 31 -14.72 4.11 15.88
CA ARG A 31 -14.18 2.77 16.07
C ARG A 31 -15.17 1.76 16.64
N SER A 32 -16.32 2.20 17.12
CA SER A 32 -17.26 1.30 17.81
C SER A 32 -17.75 0.15 16.94
N LEU A 33 -17.83 0.36 15.62
CA LEU A 33 -18.29 -0.68 14.70
C LEU A 33 -17.26 -1.78 14.46
N LEU A 34 -16.02 -1.61 14.91
CA LEU A 34 -14.95 -2.58 14.66
C LEU A 34 -14.98 -3.78 15.59
N GLN A 35 -15.67 -3.71 16.73
CA GLN A 35 -15.90 -4.86 17.63
C GLN A 35 -14.61 -5.62 17.94
N ASP A 36 -13.60 -4.93 18.42
CA ASP A 36 -12.28 -5.51 18.73
C ASP A 36 -11.52 -6.05 17.51
N CYS A 37 -12.00 -5.80 16.31
CA CYS A 37 -11.31 -6.20 15.09
C CYS A 37 -10.05 -5.35 14.92
N GLU A 38 -8.92 -6.01 14.66
CA GLU A 38 -7.70 -5.32 14.30
C GLU A 38 -7.78 -4.88 12.85
N VAL A 39 -7.45 -3.62 12.62
CA VAL A 39 -7.37 -3.10 11.26
C VAL A 39 -5.91 -3.00 10.83
N LEU A 40 -5.68 -3.07 9.52
CA LEU A 40 -4.34 -2.92 8.98
C LEU A 40 -3.85 -1.49 9.12
N GLY A 41 -4.74 -0.54 8.92
CA GLY A 41 -4.42 0.86 9.07
C GLY A 41 -5.67 1.69 9.24
N SER A 42 -5.50 2.92 9.70
CA SER A 42 -6.62 3.83 9.86
C SER A 42 -6.15 5.27 9.71
N PHE A 43 -7.10 6.13 9.32
CA PHE A 43 -6.82 7.55 9.23
C PHE A 43 -8.08 8.32 9.59
N ARG A 44 -7.91 9.26 10.51
CA ARG A 44 -9.04 10.10 10.94
C ARG A 44 -9.26 11.21 9.92
N GLU A 45 -10.46 11.24 9.34
CA GLU A 45 -10.84 12.28 8.41
C GLU A 45 -12.03 13.06 8.95
N ARG A 46 -12.32 14.21 8.34
CA ARG A 46 -13.46 15.04 8.76
C ARG A 46 -14.77 14.27 8.61
N GLU A 47 -14.89 13.48 7.54
CA GLU A 47 -16.10 12.73 7.21
C GLU A 47 -16.28 11.46 8.04
N GLY A 48 -15.21 10.96 8.63
CA GLY A 48 -15.25 9.73 9.39
C GLY A 48 -13.87 9.09 9.52
N LEU A 49 -13.85 7.90 10.08
CA LEU A 49 -12.63 7.13 10.24
C LEU A 49 -12.46 6.19 9.06
N THR A 50 -11.41 6.43 8.26
CA THR A 50 -11.02 5.48 7.21
C THR A 50 -10.30 4.32 7.86
N VAL A 51 -10.69 3.09 7.50
CA VAL A 51 -9.98 1.90 7.96
C VAL A 51 -9.67 1.00 6.78
N ILE A 52 -8.51 0.36 6.84
CA ILE A 52 -8.09 -0.65 5.88
C ILE A 52 -8.02 -1.96 6.64
N LEU A 53 -8.76 -2.96 6.15
CA LEU A 53 -8.86 -4.23 6.86
C LEU A 53 -9.11 -5.37 5.86
N PRO A 54 -8.90 -6.63 6.29
CA PRO A 54 -9.21 -7.77 5.43
C PRO A 54 -10.67 -7.76 5.01
N ARG A 55 -10.90 -8.08 3.74
CA ARG A 55 -12.25 -8.11 3.16
C ARG A 55 -13.20 -8.97 3.98
N GLN A 56 -12.74 -10.15 4.44
CA GLN A 56 -13.56 -11.05 5.23
C GLN A 56 -14.07 -10.40 6.52
N GLN A 57 -13.21 -9.60 7.16
CA GLN A 57 -13.62 -8.90 8.38
C GLN A 57 -14.66 -7.83 8.09
N ALA A 58 -14.49 -7.10 6.99
CA ALA A 58 -15.48 -6.09 6.60
C ALA A 58 -16.83 -6.74 6.32
N GLU A 59 -16.83 -7.86 5.62
CA GLU A 59 -18.06 -8.60 5.32
C GLU A 59 -18.72 -9.10 6.60
N ARG A 60 -17.95 -9.66 7.52
CA ARG A 60 -18.46 -10.17 8.80
C ARG A 60 -19.10 -9.05 9.62
N LEU A 61 -18.52 -7.84 9.57
CA LEU A 61 -19.03 -6.70 10.33
C LEU A 61 -20.11 -5.92 9.58
N GLY A 62 -20.44 -6.33 8.35
CA GLY A 62 -21.46 -5.65 7.55
C GLY A 62 -21.03 -4.28 7.05
N LEU A 63 -19.72 -4.04 6.90
CA LEU A 63 -19.21 -2.75 6.44
C LEU A 63 -19.22 -2.67 4.92
N GLY A 64 -19.65 -1.52 4.40
CA GLY A 64 -19.66 -1.29 2.96
C GLY A 64 -18.29 -0.96 2.41
N PHE A 65 -18.02 -1.41 1.18
CA PHE A 65 -16.80 -1.08 0.46
C PHE A 65 -17.05 -1.22 -1.04
N ASP A 66 -16.27 -0.49 -1.83
CA ASP A 66 -16.39 -0.53 -3.30
C ASP A 66 -15.15 -1.14 -3.97
N TYR A 67 -14.00 -1.05 -3.30
CA TYR A 67 -12.71 -1.35 -3.91
C TYR A 67 -12.05 -2.48 -3.15
N VAL A 68 -11.68 -3.55 -3.88
CA VAL A 68 -10.96 -4.68 -3.31
C VAL A 68 -9.52 -4.60 -3.77
N ALA A 69 -8.61 -4.53 -2.81
CA ALA A 69 -7.20 -4.29 -3.06
C ALA A 69 -6.33 -5.46 -2.67
N ALA A 70 -5.19 -5.57 -3.37
CA ALA A 70 -4.06 -6.36 -2.94
C ALA A 70 -3.10 -5.45 -2.18
N TRP A 71 -2.44 -5.98 -1.17
CA TRP A 71 -1.49 -5.25 -0.34
C TRP A 71 -0.07 -5.68 -0.66
N ILE A 72 0.75 -4.72 -1.09
CA ILE A 72 2.17 -4.96 -1.43
C ILE A 72 3.02 -4.13 -0.47
N THR A 73 4.00 -4.76 0.15
CA THR A 73 4.98 -4.09 1.00
C THR A 73 6.28 -3.94 0.23
N LEU A 74 6.82 -2.73 0.21
CA LEU A 74 8.13 -2.48 -0.36
C LEU A 74 9.15 -2.57 0.77
N ASN A 75 9.86 -3.70 0.82
CA ASN A 75 10.83 -3.96 1.89
C ASN A 75 12.11 -3.17 1.62
N VAL A 76 12.10 -1.92 2.05
CA VAL A 76 13.24 -1.02 1.96
C VAL A 76 13.12 -0.03 3.10
N HIS A 77 14.20 0.12 3.88
CA HIS A 77 14.18 1.08 4.98
C HIS A 77 14.61 2.45 4.47
N SER A 78 13.63 3.25 4.05
CA SER A 78 13.88 4.63 3.63
C SER A 78 13.51 5.58 4.77
N ALA A 79 14.23 6.70 4.84
CA ALA A 79 13.83 7.77 5.75
C ALA A 79 12.50 8.37 5.28
N LEU A 80 11.65 8.77 6.21
CA LEU A 80 10.37 9.39 5.85
C LEU A 80 10.55 10.67 5.04
N GLU A 81 11.70 11.32 5.20
CA GLU A 81 12.03 12.53 4.46
C GLU A 81 12.73 12.25 3.12
N ALA A 82 12.97 10.99 2.76
CA ALA A 82 13.59 10.65 1.48
C ALA A 82 12.73 11.12 0.33
N VAL A 83 13.39 11.58 -0.74
CA VAL A 83 12.70 12.17 -1.88
C VAL A 83 12.80 11.24 -3.08
N GLY A 84 11.68 11.07 -3.78
CA GLY A 84 11.65 10.42 -5.08
C GLY A 84 11.18 8.97 -5.10
N LEU A 85 11.24 8.25 -3.98
CA LEU A 85 10.85 6.84 -3.99
C LEU A 85 9.37 6.67 -4.35
N THR A 86 8.49 7.43 -3.70
CA THR A 86 7.05 7.37 -3.98
C THR A 86 6.77 7.73 -5.44
N ALA A 87 7.40 8.80 -5.94
CA ALA A 87 7.22 9.21 -7.33
C ALA A 87 7.68 8.12 -8.29
N ALA A 88 8.79 7.44 -7.95
CA ALA A 88 9.32 6.38 -8.81
C ALA A 88 8.37 5.21 -8.94
N PHE A 89 7.91 4.63 -7.82
CA PHE A 89 7.03 3.47 -7.89
C PHE A 89 5.63 3.84 -8.37
N ALA A 90 5.09 4.98 -7.95
CA ALA A 90 3.76 5.41 -8.41
C ALA A 90 3.78 5.73 -9.90
N GLY A 91 4.86 6.35 -10.38
CA GLY A 91 5.01 6.65 -11.80
C GLY A 91 5.10 5.39 -12.65
N ALA A 92 5.88 4.40 -12.21
CA ALA A 92 6.02 3.14 -12.93
C ALA A 92 4.67 2.41 -13.02
N LEU A 93 3.94 2.34 -11.91
CA LEU A 93 2.62 1.70 -11.88
C LEU A 93 1.63 2.47 -12.75
N GLY A 94 1.66 3.80 -12.68
CA GLY A 94 0.79 4.65 -13.49
C GLY A 94 1.00 4.45 -14.98
N LYS A 95 2.24 4.32 -15.43
CA LYS A 95 2.56 4.04 -16.85
C LYS A 95 1.96 2.71 -17.29
N ALA A 96 1.87 1.75 -16.37
CA ALA A 96 1.28 0.45 -16.66
C ALA A 96 -0.24 0.45 -16.52
N GLY A 97 -0.85 1.58 -16.21
CA GLY A 97 -2.30 1.71 -16.06
C GLY A 97 -2.81 1.14 -14.75
N ILE A 98 -1.97 1.05 -13.74
CA ILE A 98 -2.32 0.47 -12.45
C ILE A 98 -2.51 1.59 -11.42
N SER A 99 -3.70 1.64 -10.83
CA SER A 99 -4.00 2.57 -9.75
C SER A 99 -3.23 2.16 -8.49
N CYS A 100 -2.60 3.12 -7.82
CA CYS A 100 -1.75 2.84 -6.68
C CYS A 100 -2.12 3.77 -5.53
N ASN A 101 -2.44 3.18 -4.38
CA ASN A 101 -2.70 3.92 -3.14
C ASN A 101 -1.58 3.58 -2.16
N GLY A 102 -0.74 4.55 -1.85
CA GLY A 102 0.45 4.32 -1.05
C GLY A 102 0.35 4.87 0.35
N ILE A 103 0.95 4.17 1.30
CA ILE A 103 1.05 4.61 2.69
C ILE A 103 2.48 4.41 3.15
N ALA A 104 3.09 5.48 3.68
CA ALA A 104 4.42 5.39 4.24
C ALA A 104 4.32 4.89 5.68
N GLY A 105 4.83 3.71 5.93
CA GLY A 105 5.01 3.21 7.28
C GLY A 105 6.34 3.69 7.84
N TYR A 106 6.57 3.45 9.12
CA TYR A 106 7.83 3.84 9.75
C TYR A 106 9.03 3.11 9.12
N TYR A 107 8.86 1.83 8.82
CA TYR A 107 9.94 1.00 8.26
C TYR A 107 9.85 0.79 6.75
N HIS A 108 8.64 0.63 6.23
CA HIS A 108 8.45 0.26 4.83
C HIS A 108 7.31 1.07 4.21
N ASP A 109 7.34 1.19 2.89
CA ASP A 109 6.21 1.71 2.14
C ASP A 109 5.24 0.59 1.82
N HIS A 110 3.96 0.89 1.85
CA HIS A 110 2.90 -0.06 1.57
C HIS A 110 2.03 0.45 0.44
N LEU A 111 1.67 -0.42 -0.48
CA LEU A 111 0.86 -0.08 -1.63
C LEU A 111 -0.39 -0.92 -1.67
N PHE A 112 -1.49 -0.30 -2.10
CA PHE A 112 -2.72 -1.02 -2.36
C PHE A 112 -3.08 -0.80 -3.81
N VAL A 113 -3.15 -1.89 -4.57
CA VAL A 113 -3.52 -1.90 -5.98
C VAL A 113 -4.76 -2.75 -6.14
N GLY A 114 -5.50 -2.57 -7.25
CA GLY A 114 -6.66 -3.42 -7.49
C GLY A 114 -6.27 -4.89 -7.47
N GLN A 115 -7.11 -5.73 -6.87
CA GLN A 115 -6.81 -7.15 -6.74
C GLN A 115 -6.48 -7.80 -8.10
N ALA A 116 -7.18 -7.42 -9.15
CA ALA A 116 -6.95 -7.96 -10.48
C ALA A 116 -5.58 -7.57 -11.06
N ASP A 117 -4.96 -6.52 -10.54
CA ASP A 117 -3.70 -6.00 -11.04
C ASP A 117 -2.48 -6.46 -10.23
N ALA A 118 -2.70 -7.29 -9.21
CA ALA A 118 -1.62 -7.66 -8.27
C ALA A 118 -0.39 -8.24 -8.97
N GLY A 119 -0.60 -9.19 -9.88
CA GLY A 119 0.51 -9.83 -10.62
C GLY A 119 1.28 -8.85 -11.48
N ARG A 120 0.57 -7.99 -12.23
CA ARG A 120 1.21 -6.97 -13.06
C ARG A 120 1.96 -5.96 -12.22
N ALA A 121 1.37 -5.55 -11.10
CA ALA A 121 2.01 -4.60 -10.19
C ALA A 121 3.32 -5.16 -9.66
N MET A 122 3.34 -6.42 -9.24
CA MET A 122 4.56 -7.06 -8.77
C MET A 122 5.65 -7.07 -9.86
N GLN A 123 5.27 -7.38 -11.10
CA GLN A 123 6.21 -7.35 -12.23
C GLN A 123 6.81 -5.96 -12.43
N VAL A 124 5.97 -4.94 -12.44
CA VAL A 124 6.42 -3.56 -12.63
C VAL A 124 7.39 -3.14 -11.54
N LEU A 125 7.07 -3.48 -10.28
CA LEU A 125 7.92 -3.12 -9.14
C LEU A 125 9.25 -3.87 -9.17
N GLN A 126 9.25 -5.14 -9.56
CA GLN A 126 10.47 -5.93 -9.69
C GLN A 126 11.38 -5.37 -10.77
N GLN A 127 10.81 -4.97 -11.90
CA GLN A 127 11.55 -4.34 -12.99
C GLN A 127 12.15 -3.00 -12.56
N LEU A 128 11.38 -2.21 -11.81
CA LEU A 128 11.86 -0.94 -11.30
C LEU A 128 13.04 -1.15 -10.34
N ALA A 129 12.95 -2.12 -9.45
CA ALA A 129 14.02 -2.45 -8.51
C ALA A 129 15.28 -2.95 -9.24
N ALA A 130 15.12 -3.63 -10.36
CA ALA A 130 16.22 -4.13 -11.17
C ALA A 130 16.85 -3.04 -12.04
N GLY A 131 16.28 -1.83 -12.04
CA GLY A 131 16.78 -0.74 -12.87
C GLY A 131 16.36 -0.79 -14.32
N GLU A 132 15.36 -1.63 -14.65
CA GLU A 132 14.84 -1.72 -16.00
C GLU A 132 13.89 -0.57 -16.31
N GLU A 133 13.92 -0.09 -17.56
CA GLU A 133 13.00 0.96 -17.99
C GLU A 133 11.59 0.43 -18.14
N GLN A 134 10.64 1.30 -17.85
CA GLN A 134 9.21 0.97 -17.94
C GLN A 134 8.58 1.48 -19.24
#